data_caa5bafac54dae354efc89063af6d0c9
#
_entry.id   caa5bafac54dae354efc89063af6d0c9
#
_cell.length_a   1.000
_cell.length_b   1.000
_cell.length_c   1.000
_cell.angle_alpha   90.00
_cell.angle_beta   90.00
_cell.angle_gamma   90.00
#
_symmetry.space_group_name_H-M   'P 1'
#
loop_
_entity.id
_entity.type
_entity.pdbx_description
1 polymer ?
#
loop_
_entity_poly.entity_id
_entity_poly.type
_entity_poly.pdbx_seq_one_letter_code
_entity_poly.pdbx_strand_id
1 'polypeptide(L)' 'DEMYLEKLRPLIQHKWPTIKGRNDYERSMKLMKYALGRGFDMRLVRLCIEEIGESLDD' A
#
# COMPACT_ATOMS: atom_id res chain seq x y z
N ASP A 1 2.25 -12.10 -9.86
CA ASP A 1 3.60 -12.62 -9.85
C ASP A 1 4.26 -12.42 -8.49
N GLU A 2 4.78 -13.48 -7.92
CA GLU A 2 5.36 -13.44 -6.58
C GLU A 2 6.57 -12.50 -6.47
N MET A 3 7.40 -12.46 -7.50
CA MET A 3 8.56 -11.57 -7.50
C MET A 3 8.14 -10.11 -7.47
N TYR A 4 7.07 -9.81 -8.16
CA TYR A 4 6.52 -8.45 -8.17
C TYR A 4 6.05 -8.06 -6.76
N LEU A 5 5.31 -8.97 -6.10
CA LEU A 5 4.82 -8.73 -4.75
C LEU A 5 5.95 -8.60 -3.73
N GLU A 6 7.00 -9.40 -3.87
CA GLU A 6 8.14 -9.34 -2.97
C GLU A 6 8.83 -7.97 -3.01
N LYS A 7 8.85 -7.34 -4.18
CA LYS A 7 9.42 -6.01 -4.32
C LYS A 7 8.45 -4.93 -3.90
N LEU A 8 7.17 -5.15 -4.16
CA LEU A 8 6.13 -4.17 -3.88
C LEU A 8 5.83 -4.04 -2.38
N ARG A 9 5.80 -5.16 -1.65
CA ARG A 9 5.48 -5.15 -0.22
C ARG A 9 6.37 -4.21 0.59
N PRO A 10 7.70 -4.33 0.53
CA PRO A 10 8.54 -3.44 1.32
C PRO A 10 8.40 -1.98 0.91
N LEU A 11 8.17 -1.73 -0.37
CA LEU A 11 7.98 -0.37 -0.85
C LEU A 11 6.70 0.25 -0.26
N ILE A 12 5.60 -0.49 -0.28
CA ILE A 12 4.34 -0.03 0.27
C ILE A 12 4.42 0.11 1.79
N GLN A 13 5.01 -0.86 2.47
CA GLN A 13 5.17 -0.83 3.92
C GLN A 13 6.04 0.35 4.36
N HIS A 14 7.06 0.65 3.59
CA HIS A 14 7.94 1.77 3.88
C HIS A 14 7.24 3.11 3.65
N LYS A 15 6.41 3.18 2.63
CA LYS A 15 5.70 4.42 2.28
C LYS A 15 4.53 4.70 3.21
N TRP A 16 3.89 3.65 3.72
CA TRP A 16 2.68 3.79 4.55
C TRP A 16 2.82 4.79 5.70
N PRO A 17 3.90 4.74 6.51
CA PRO A 17 4.03 5.70 7.62
C PRO A 17 4.18 7.15 7.19
N THR A 18 4.59 7.39 5.94
CA THR A 18 4.78 8.75 5.43
C THR A 18 3.48 9.35 4.89
N ILE A 19 2.45 8.52 4.69
CA ILE A 19 1.17 8.96 4.16
C ILE A 19 0.34 9.53 5.29
N LYS A 20 -0.14 10.76 5.12
CA LYS A 20 -0.97 11.42 6.12
C LYS A 20 -2.42 11.48 5.67
N GLY A 21 -3.33 11.26 6.60
CA GLY A 21 -4.76 11.31 6.34
C GLY A 21 -5.52 11.24 7.64
N ARG A 22 -6.82 11.52 7.57
CA ARG A 22 -7.68 11.52 8.74
C ARG A 22 -7.95 10.13 9.27
N ASN A 23 -7.92 9.15 8.39
CA ASN A 23 -8.17 7.76 8.74
C ASN A 23 -7.45 6.87 7.74
N ASP A 24 -7.53 5.57 7.97
CA ASP A 24 -6.83 4.59 7.12
C ASP A 24 -7.37 4.58 5.70
N TYR A 25 -8.66 4.84 5.53
CA TYR A 25 -9.26 4.89 4.21
C TYR A 25 -8.63 5.99 3.36
N GLU A 26 -8.52 7.20 3.92
CA GLU A 26 -7.89 8.33 3.22
C GLU A 26 -6.43 8.04 2.90
N ARG A 27 -5.72 7.48 3.86
CA ARG A 27 -4.33 7.12 3.68
C ARG A 27 -4.16 6.10 2.57
N SER A 28 -5.04 5.09 2.56
CA SER A 28 -5.03 4.05 1.52
C SER A 28 -5.26 4.65 0.14
N MET A 29 -6.21 5.57 0.03
CA MET A 29 -6.51 6.21 -1.26
C MET A 29 -5.32 7.03 -1.76
N LYS A 30 -4.66 7.74 -0.88
CA LYS A 30 -3.47 8.51 -1.24
C LYS A 30 -2.33 7.61 -1.70
N LEU A 31 -2.14 6.51 -1.01
CA LEU A 31 -1.09 5.56 -1.36
C LEU A 31 -1.38 4.90 -2.71
N MET A 32 -2.65 4.57 -2.96
CA MET A 32 -3.06 4.03 -4.25
C MET A 32 -2.78 4.99 -5.39
N LYS A 33 -3.07 6.28 -5.19
CA LYS A 33 -2.77 7.29 -6.21
C LYS A 33 -1.28 7.39 -6.48
N TYR A 34 -0.47 7.34 -5.43
CA TYR A 34 0.97 7.35 -5.55
C TYR A 34 1.45 6.16 -6.39
N ALA A 35 0.97 4.98 -6.06
CA ALA A 35 1.37 3.76 -6.75
C ALA A 35 0.89 3.74 -8.20
N LEU A 36 -0.32 4.22 -8.43
CA LEU A 36 -0.86 4.31 -9.78
C LEU A 36 -0.02 5.22 -10.66
N GLY A 37 0.43 6.36 -10.10
CA GLY A 37 1.31 7.27 -10.81
C GLY A 37 2.66 6.67 -11.14
N ARG A 38 3.07 5.65 -10.39
CA ARG A 38 4.31 4.92 -10.64
C ARG A 38 4.12 3.74 -11.59
N GLY A 39 2.89 3.44 -11.97
CA GLY A 39 2.61 2.35 -12.88
C GLY A 39 2.47 0.98 -12.23
N PHE A 40 2.27 0.93 -10.92
CA PHE A 40 2.07 -0.33 -10.23
C PHE A 40 0.67 -0.90 -10.47
N ASP A 41 0.56 -2.22 -10.38
CA ASP A 41 -0.72 -2.91 -10.51
C ASP A 41 -1.59 -2.61 -9.29
N MET A 42 -2.77 -2.02 -9.53
CA MET A 42 -3.66 -1.60 -8.45
C MET A 42 -4.15 -2.75 -7.57
N ARG A 43 -4.37 -3.92 -8.16
CA ARG A 43 -4.84 -5.06 -7.39
C ARG A 43 -3.79 -5.53 -6.40
N LEU A 44 -2.54 -5.51 -6.81
CA LEU A 44 -1.44 -5.92 -5.94
C LEU A 44 -1.14 -4.86 -4.88
N VAL A 45 -1.24 -3.59 -5.25
CA VAL A 45 -1.10 -2.49 -4.28
C VAL A 45 -2.17 -2.59 -3.20
N ARG A 46 -3.41 -2.82 -3.61
CA ARG A 46 -4.52 -2.95 -2.68
C ARG A 46 -4.31 -4.13 -1.72
N LEU A 47 -3.82 -5.23 -2.24
CA LEU A 47 -3.51 -6.40 -1.43
C LEU A 47 -2.47 -6.07 -0.36
N CYS A 48 -1.42 -5.37 -0.74
CA CYS A 48 -0.38 -4.95 0.21
C CYS A 48 -0.93 -4.04 1.29
N ILE A 49 -1.81 -3.11 0.92
CA ILE A 49 -2.42 -2.21 1.89
C ILE A 49 -3.31 -2.97 2.87
N GLU A 50 -4.07 -3.94 2.38
CA GLU A 50 -4.90 -4.79 3.23
C GLU A 50 -4.06 -5.58 4.23
N GLU A 51 -2.92 -6.08 3.78
CA GLU A 51 -1.99 -6.80 4.66
C GLU A 51 -1.48 -5.91 5.79
N ILE A 52 -1.20 -4.64 5.49
CA ILE A 52 -0.77 -3.68 6.51
C ILE A 52 -1.87 -3.49 7.55
N GLY A 53 -3.11 -3.31 7.09
CA GLY A 53 -4.25 -3.14 7.99
C GLY A 53 -4.44 -4.33 8.93
N GLU A 54 -4.29 -5.54 8.40
CA GLU A 54 -4.39 -6.75 9.21
C GLU A 54 -3.29 -6.81 10.27
N SER A 55 -2.08 -6.41 9.91
CA SER A 55 -0.96 -6.41 10.86
C SER A 55 -1.17 -5.40 11.98
N LEU A 56 -1.83 -4.29 11.69
CA LEU A 56 -2.07 -3.26 12.70
C LEU A 56 -3.21 -3.60 13.66
N ASP A 57 -4.08 -4.50 13.26
CA ASP A 57 -5.23 -4.92 14.07
C ASP A 57 -4.85 -5.89 15.19
N ASP A 58 -3.65 -6.37 15.19
CA ASP A 58 -3.15 -7.23 16.28
C ASP A 58 -2.74 -6.39 17.52
#